data_3a65f1f837d2ee4c5d5c259b2b7f309e
#
_entry.id   3a65f1f837d2ee4c5d5c259b2b7f309e
#
_cell.length_a   1.000
_cell.length_b   1.000
_cell.length_c   1.000
_cell.angle_alpha   90.00
_cell.angle_beta   90.00
_cell.angle_gamma   90.00
#
_symmetry.space_group_name_H-M   'P 1'
#
loop_
_entity.id
_entity.type
_entity.pdbx_description
1 polymer ?
#
loop_
_entity_poly.entity_id
_entity_poly.type
_entity_poly.pdbx_seq_one_letter_code
_entity_poly.pdbx_strand_id
1 'polypeptide(L)'
;MIDKQKQKLNMKVQWTKFAIVLVLYLAFLLWVQSWLGLVVVPFIYDVYITKKIRWQWWKDSEGPVRFIMSWVDALVFALVAVYFINLFFFQNYVIPSSSLEKSLLTGDYLFVSKVSYGPRIPQTPLTMPLTQHTMPLVNVKSYVEWPHWDYRRVKGLGNVKLNDIVVFNFPAGDTLVNEERYQACDYYHDLVYPFGEQILEQNGLAKDVAHLTPLQRYRYFEQVYATGRHYIESMPGEYGDIISRPTDRRENYVKRCVGLPGQTLQIKNRIVYLNGRPNKEPDNVQYTYKMKLRGEFPVDLADELGITNEDLLTYNQSGVIPLTRKAYLALKANKNLVASISINTDATYGDLYPINANTGWTRDNYGPIWIPQKGKTIALTLDNLPIYERCIKVYEGNDLKVDNAGRILINGKVAKNYTFRLDYYWMMGDNRHNSADSRYWGFVPEDHIVGKPIFIWWSHSPDHPGFSGIRWSRLFKFVDNIK
;
A
#
# COMPACT_ATOMS: atom_id res chain seq x y z
N MET A 1 -63.14 8.83 0.74
CA MET A 1 -62.38 10.09 0.60
C MET A 1 -61.69 10.40 1.93
N ILE A 2 -60.44 9.98 2.06
CA ILE A 2 -59.65 10.32 3.25
C ILE A 2 -58.81 11.51 2.87
N ASP A 3 -59.24 12.67 3.38
CA ASP A 3 -58.54 13.95 3.21
C ASP A 3 -57.14 13.85 3.88
N LYS A 4 -56.11 13.60 3.07
CA LYS A 4 -54.74 13.67 3.53
C LYS A 4 -54.42 15.12 3.85
N GLN A 5 -54.61 15.54 5.11
CA GLN A 5 -54.08 16.79 5.62
C GLN A 5 -52.62 16.94 5.19
N LYS A 6 -52.38 17.76 4.17
CA LYS A 6 -51.06 18.27 3.86
C LYS A 6 -50.55 19.00 5.10
N GLN A 7 -49.74 18.32 5.91
CA GLN A 7 -49.05 18.92 7.02
C GLN A 7 -48.35 20.19 6.49
N LYS A 8 -48.85 21.38 6.87
CA LYS A 8 -48.24 22.67 6.52
C LYS A 8 -46.79 22.62 7.03
N LEU A 9 -45.84 22.43 6.12
CA LEU A 9 -44.43 22.44 6.45
C LEU A 9 -44.08 23.78 7.13
N ASN A 10 -43.52 23.70 8.31
CA ASN A 10 -43.01 24.90 8.98
C ASN A 10 -41.80 25.43 8.18
N MET A 11 -42.05 26.48 7.39
CA MET A 11 -41.03 27.06 6.50
C MET A 11 -39.77 27.51 7.26
N LYS A 12 -39.94 28.01 8.52
CA LYS A 12 -38.78 28.38 9.36
C LYS A 12 -37.85 27.17 9.59
N VAL A 13 -38.44 26.02 9.91
CA VAL A 13 -37.68 24.77 10.12
C VAL A 13 -36.98 24.31 8.81
N GLN A 14 -37.65 24.47 7.66
CA GLN A 14 -37.04 24.10 6.36
C GLN A 14 -35.85 25.02 6.00
N TRP A 15 -35.99 26.32 6.20
CA TRP A 15 -34.89 27.27 6.01
C TRP A 15 -33.73 27.02 6.96
N THR A 16 -33.99 26.66 8.22
CA THR A 16 -32.94 26.32 9.18
C THR A 16 -32.19 25.04 8.71
N LYS A 17 -32.93 24.00 8.30
CA LYS A 17 -32.29 22.76 7.76
C LYS A 17 -31.47 23.05 6.51
N PHE A 18 -32.03 23.82 5.57
CA PHE A 18 -31.31 24.22 4.35
C PHE A 18 -30.03 24.98 4.69
N ALA A 19 -30.08 25.98 5.60
CA ALA A 19 -28.93 26.78 5.99
C ALA A 19 -27.84 25.89 6.63
N ILE A 20 -28.20 24.98 7.53
CA ILE A 20 -27.25 24.07 8.18
C ILE A 20 -26.57 23.17 7.11
N VAL A 21 -27.35 22.52 6.26
CA VAL A 21 -26.82 21.62 5.23
C VAL A 21 -25.98 22.39 4.22
N LEU A 22 -26.42 23.59 3.81
CA LEU A 22 -25.66 24.42 2.88
C LEU A 22 -24.31 24.84 3.46
N VAL A 23 -24.27 25.30 4.73
CA VAL A 23 -23.03 25.70 5.41
C VAL A 23 -22.07 24.52 5.51
N LEU A 24 -22.55 23.35 5.94
CA LEU A 24 -21.74 22.13 6.03
C LEU A 24 -21.21 21.71 4.65
N TYR A 25 -22.06 21.79 3.63
CA TYR A 25 -21.68 21.44 2.26
C TYR A 25 -20.66 22.43 1.68
N LEU A 26 -20.84 23.73 1.88
CA LEU A 26 -19.87 24.74 1.44
C LEU A 26 -18.53 24.59 2.19
N ALA A 27 -18.56 24.31 3.50
CA ALA A 27 -17.34 24.02 4.27
C ALA A 27 -16.62 22.77 3.72
N PHE A 28 -17.35 21.72 3.34
CA PHE A 28 -16.79 20.54 2.68
C PHE A 28 -16.19 20.89 1.31
N LEU A 29 -16.87 21.68 0.47
CA LEU A 29 -16.34 22.11 -0.83
C LEU A 29 -15.07 22.96 -0.69
N LEU A 30 -15.02 23.85 0.30
CA LEU A 30 -13.82 24.63 0.61
C LEU A 30 -12.66 23.73 1.04
N TRP A 31 -12.93 22.75 1.89
CA TRP A 31 -11.92 21.77 2.31
C TRP A 31 -11.39 20.96 1.14
N VAL A 32 -12.28 20.43 0.29
CA VAL A 32 -11.92 19.64 -0.91
C VAL A 32 -11.40 20.52 -2.05
N GLN A 33 -11.59 21.85 -1.99
CA GLN A 33 -11.24 22.82 -3.04
C GLN A 33 -11.87 22.47 -4.40
N SER A 34 -13.15 22.09 -4.42
CA SER A 34 -13.87 21.68 -5.62
C SER A 34 -15.00 22.65 -5.96
N TRP A 35 -14.81 23.48 -6.96
CA TRP A 35 -15.85 24.39 -7.47
C TRP A 35 -16.96 23.67 -8.24
N LEU A 36 -16.65 22.53 -8.88
CA LEU A 36 -17.64 21.68 -9.55
C LEU A 36 -18.76 21.22 -8.62
N GLY A 37 -18.48 21.05 -7.33
CA GLY A 37 -19.48 20.69 -6.34
C GLY A 37 -20.60 21.72 -6.18
N LEU A 38 -20.41 22.97 -6.59
CA LEU A 38 -21.46 23.99 -6.52
C LEU A 38 -22.71 23.63 -7.35
N VAL A 39 -22.57 22.76 -8.34
CA VAL A 39 -23.70 22.24 -9.13
C VAL A 39 -24.73 21.51 -8.27
N VAL A 40 -24.38 21.04 -7.09
CA VAL A 40 -25.28 20.35 -6.15
C VAL A 40 -26.12 21.32 -5.34
N VAL A 41 -25.70 22.58 -5.18
CA VAL A 41 -26.42 23.58 -4.35
C VAL A 41 -27.87 23.81 -4.80
N PRO A 42 -28.21 23.96 -6.10
CA PRO A 42 -29.59 24.04 -6.56
C PRO A 42 -30.45 22.83 -6.15
N PHE A 43 -29.87 21.64 -6.14
CA PHE A 43 -30.58 20.42 -5.71
C PHE A 43 -30.84 20.41 -4.20
N ILE A 44 -29.86 20.85 -3.38
CA ILE A 44 -30.06 21.03 -1.94
C ILE A 44 -31.18 22.05 -1.69
N TYR A 45 -31.20 23.16 -2.46
CA TYR A 45 -32.24 24.16 -2.36
C TYR A 45 -33.61 23.58 -2.73
N ASP A 46 -33.69 22.77 -3.79
CA ASP A 46 -34.93 22.12 -4.19
C ASP A 46 -35.45 21.15 -3.12
N VAL A 47 -34.59 20.31 -2.56
CA VAL A 47 -34.97 19.33 -1.53
C VAL A 47 -35.62 19.98 -0.31
N TYR A 48 -35.13 21.11 0.12
CA TYR A 48 -35.62 21.76 1.36
C TYR A 48 -36.66 22.85 1.10
N ILE A 49 -36.52 23.64 0.04
CA ILE A 49 -37.27 24.88 -0.17
C ILE A 49 -38.30 24.75 -1.30
N THR A 50 -37.85 24.54 -2.54
CA THR A 50 -38.78 24.62 -3.69
C THR A 50 -39.59 23.34 -3.87
N LYS A 51 -39.04 22.18 -3.56
CA LYS A 51 -39.70 20.85 -3.70
C LYS A 51 -40.35 20.63 -5.07
N LYS A 52 -39.80 21.23 -6.11
CA LYS A 52 -40.28 21.08 -7.48
C LYS A 52 -40.03 19.67 -8.01
N ILE A 53 -38.86 19.08 -7.66
CA ILE A 53 -38.53 17.72 -8.03
C ILE A 53 -39.15 16.78 -7.00
N ARG A 54 -39.93 15.82 -7.47
CA ARG A 54 -40.53 14.80 -6.59
C ARG A 54 -39.51 13.69 -6.31
N TRP A 55 -38.49 13.96 -5.49
CA TRP A 55 -37.41 13.01 -5.14
C TRP A 55 -37.92 11.69 -4.59
N GLN A 56 -39.06 11.73 -3.89
CA GLN A 56 -39.67 10.57 -3.24
C GLN A 56 -41.09 10.31 -3.80
N TRP A 57 -41.26 10.37 -5.13
CA TRP A 57 -42.55 10.15 -5.83
C TRP A 57 -43.21 8.81 -5.47
N TRP A 58 -42.38 7.80 -5.15
CA TRP A 58 -42.82 6.48 -4.78
C TRP A 58 -43.59 6.44 -3.42
N LYS A 59 -43.48 7.44 -2.57
CA LYS A 59 -44.25 7.54 -1.31
C LYS A 59 -45.74 7.71 -1.52
N ASP A 60 -46.12 8.22 -2.68
CA ASP A 60 -47.50 8.39 -3.06
C ASP A 60 -48.10 7.13 -3.75
N SER A 61 -47.24 6.13 -4.06
CA SER A 61 -47.63 4.85 -4.62
C SER A 61 -48.13 3.88 -3.55
N GLU A 62 -48.95 2.91 -3.93
CA GLU A 62 -49.51 1.88 -3.06
C GLU A 62 -48.94 0.48 -3.40
N GLY A 63 -49.07 -0.46 -2.46
CA GLY A 63 -48.71 -1.87 -2.66
C GLY A 63 -47.24 -2.14 -2.95
N PRO A 64 -46.91 -3.06 -3.87
CA PRO A 64 -45.54 -3.54 -4.12
C PRO A 64 -44.57 -2.44 -4.55
N VAL A 65 -45.06 -1.47 -5.33
CA VAL A 65 -44.20 -0.36 -5.80
C VAL A 65 -43.62 0.46 -4.65
N ARG A 66 -44.47 0.82 -3.68
CA ARG A 66 -44.00 1.54 -2.48
C ARG A 66 -42.98 0.73 -1.67
N PHE A 67 -43.21 -0.57 -1.51
CA PHE A 67 -42.31 -1.45 -0.79
C PHE A 67 -40.94 -1.54 -1.49
N ILE A 68 -40.92 -1.90 -2.78
CA ILE A 68 -39.69 -2.08 -3.57
C ILE A 68 -38.91 -0.76 -3.64
N MET A 69 -39.57 0.35 -3.97
CA MET A 69 -38.91 1.64 -4.11
C MET A 69 -38.36 2.19 -2.80
N SER A 70 -38.95 1.83 -1.64
CA SER A 70 -38.38 2.19 -0.34
C SER A 70 -37.02 1.51 -0.09
N TRP A 71 -36.86 0.26 -0.51
CA TRP A 71 -35.60 -0.45 -0.44
C TRP A 71 -34.57 0.11 -1.44
N VAL A 72 -35.00 0.44 -2.64
CA VAL A 72 -34.13 1.07 -3.65
C VAL A 72 -33.61 2.42 -3.17
N ASP A 73 -34.47 3.27 -2.61
CA ASP A 73 -34.11 4.59 -2.08
C ASP A 73 -33.07 4.44 -0.93
N ALA A 74 -33.36 3.52 0.01
CA ALA A 74 -32.43 3.23 1.11
C ALA A 74 -31.07 2.69 0.61
N LEU A 75 -31.08 1.79 -0.37
CA LEU A 75 -29.86 1.22 -0.96
C LEU A 75 -29.03 2.29 -1.69
N VAL A 76 -29.66 3.10 -2.53
CA VAL A 76 -28.98 4.20 -3.24
C VAL A 76 -28.38 5.19 -2.25
N PHE A 77 -29.14 5.60 -1.24
CA PHE A 77 -28.61 6.46 -0.20
C PHE A 77 -27.40 5.86 0.53
N ALA A 78 -27.52 4.58 0.93
CA ALA A 78 -26.43 3.87 1.61
C ALA A 78 -25.17 3.78 0.73
N LEU A 79 -25.30 3.42 -0.55
CA LEU A 79 -24.18 3.32 -1.48
C LEU A 79 -23.49 4.67 -1.70
N VAL A 80 -24.26 5.75 -1.88
CA VAL A 80 -23.70 7.10 -2.04
C VAL A 80 -23.02 7.55 -0.76
N ALA A 81 -23.64 7.37 0.40
CA ALA A 81 -23.05 7.74 1.69
C ALA A 81 -21.75 6.97 1.95
N VAL A 82 -21.74 5.65 1.76
CA VAL A 82 -20.55 4.81 1.94
C VAL A 82 -19.45 5.18 0.94
N TYR A 83 -19.80 5.50 -0.30
CA TYR A 83 -18.83 5.97 -1.29
C TYR A 83 -18.09 7.21 -0.80
N PHE A 84 -18.82 8.25 -0.35
CA PHE A 84 -18.21 9.49 0.15
C PHE A 84 -17.43 9.27 1.44
N ILE A 85 -17.94 8.46 2.36
CA ILE A 85 -17.26 8.13 3.61
C ILE A 85 -15.92 7.42 3.30
N ASN A 86 -15.94 6.40 2.45
CA ASN A 86 -14.75 5.66 2.07
C ASN A 86 -13.74 6.52 1.30
N LEU A 87 -14.23 7.48 0.53
CA LEU A 87 -13.35 8.35 -0.26
C LEU A 87 -12.62 9.38 0.60
N PHE A 88 -13.32 10.04 1.53
CA PHE A 88 -12.79 11.21 2.23
C PHE A 88 -12.44 10.98 3.70
N PHE A 89 -13.08 10.04 4.38
CA PHE A 89 -12.96 9.94 5.83
C PHE A 89 -12.24 8.67 6.29
N PHE A 90 -12.83 7.51 6.09
CA PHE A 90 -12.26 6.25 6.54
C PHE A 90 -12.70 5.07 5.67
N GLN A 91 -11.92 4.02 5.70
CA GLN A 91 -12.19 2.78 4.99
C GLN A 91 -11.69 1.59 5.82
N ASN A 92 -12.40 0.47 5.73
CA ASN A 92 -11.99 -0.76 6.40
C ASN A 92 -11.11 -1.61 5.49
N TYR A 93 -10.09 -2.24 6.09
CA TYR A 93 -9.20 -3.17 5.42
C TYR A 93 -8.98 -4.41 6.31
N VAL A 94 -8.72 -5.55 5.69
CA VAL A 94 -8.32 -6.76 6.39
C VAL A 94 -6.83 -7.02 6.14
N ILE A 95 -6.12 -7.54 7.15
CA ILE A 95 -4.74 -7.95 7.03
C ILE A 95 -4.69 -9.38 6.45
N PRO A 96 -4.15 -9.56 5.23
CA PRO A 96 -4.16 -10.86 4.57
C PRO A 96 -2.87 -11.67 4.82
N SER A 97 -1.81 -11.08 5.34
CA SER A 97 -0.47 -11.67 5.42
C SER A 97 0.24 -11.38 6.74
N SER A 98 1.25 -12.20 7.06
CA SER A 98 2.05 -12.13 8.29
C SER A 98 3.20 -11.11 8.25
N SER A 99 3.27 -10.23 7.24
CA SER A 99 4.39 -9.28 7.09
C SER A 99 4.52 -8.23 8.20
N LEU A 100 3.44 -7.98 8.96
CA LEU A 100 3.40 -7.15 10.17
C LEU A 100 3.11 -7.98 11.43
N GLU A 101 3.40 -9.28 11.37
CA GLU A 101 3.16 -10.20 12.49
C GLU A 101 3.70 -9.65 13.80
N LYS A 102 3.03 -9.98 14.92
CA LYS A 102 3.17 -9.41 16.27
C LYS A 102 2.62 -7.98 16.41
N SER A 103 2.64 -7.14 15.38
CA SER A 103 1.97 -5.83 15.38
C SER A 103 0.53 -5.94 14.88
N LEU A 104 0.34 -6.37 13.64
CA LEU A 104 -0.97 -6.65 13.04
C LEU A 104 -0.98 -8.10 12.57
N LEU A 105 -2.01 -8.84 12.99
CA LEU A 105 -2.13 -10.26 12.70
C LEU A 105 -3.00 -10.49 11.47
N THR A 106 -2.72 -11.55 10.73
CA THR A 106 -3.62 -12.02 9.66
C THR A 106 -5.04 -12.20 10.22
N GLY A 107 -6.03 -11.62 9.54
CA GLY A 107 -7.42 -11.61 9.99
C GLY A 107 -7.78 -10.46 10.94
N ASP A 108 -6.89 -9.48 11.16
CA ASP A 108 -7.24 -8.20 11.78
C ASP A 108 -7.97 -7.30 10.77
N TYR A 109 -9.09 -6.74 11.15
CA TYR A 109 -9.85 -5.76 10.39
C TYR A 109 -9.56 -4.36 10.93
N LEU A 110 -9.00 -3.52 10.09
CA LEU A 110 -8.51 -2.21 10.44
C LEU A 110 -9.49 -1.11 10.06
N PHE A 111 -9.72 -0.18 10.98
CA PHE A 111 -10.35 1.10 10.68
C PHE A 111 -9.26 2.10 10.28
N VAL A 112 -9.23 2.48 9.00
CA VAL A 112 -8.18 3.32 8.43
C VAL A 112 -8.71 4.72 8.15
N SER A 113 -8.11 5.71 8.80
CA SER A 113 -8.42 7.12 8.62
C SER A 113 -7.65 7.72 7.44
N LYS A 114 -8.37 8.26 6.48
CA LYS A 114 -7.79 9.05 5.38
C LYS A 114 -7.53 10.49 5.79
N VAL A 115 -8.34 11.01 6.71
CA VAL A 115 -8.20 12.37 7.23
C VAL A 115 -6.87 12.58 7.96
N SER A 116 -6.30 11.53 8.55
CA SER A 116 -5.02 11.62 9.27
C SER A 116 -3.90 12.22 8.41
N TYR A 117 -3.78 11.80 7.16
CA TYR A 117 -2.77 12.30 6.21
C TYR A 117 -3.36 13.19 5.10
N GLY A 118 -4.70 13.35 5.11
CA GLY A 118 -5.47 14.01 4.06
C GLY A 118 -5.91 13.05 2.96
N PRO A 119 -7.21 13.01 2.64
CA PRO A 119 -7.73 12.17 1.57
C PRO A 119 -7.23 12.61 0.20
N ARG A 120 -7.01 11.65 -0.68
CA ARG A 120 -6.72 11.92 -2.09
C ARG A 120 -8.02 12.19 -2.84
N ILE A 121 -8.00 13.15 -3.76
CA ILE A 121 -9.06 13.24 -4.76
C ILE A 121 -8.90 12.04 -5.70
N PRO A 122 -9.95 11.31 -6.03
CA PRO A 122 -9.85 10.14 -6.89
C PRO A 122 -9.33 10.53 -8.28
N GLN A 123 -8.35 9.78 -8.77
CA GLN A 123 -7.89 9.95 -10.15
C GLN A 123 -8.95 9.45 -11.15
N THR A 124 -9.69 8.40 -10.76
CA THR A 124 -10.82 7.85 -11.53
C THR A 124 -12.12 8.03 -10.74
N PRO A 125 -12.81 9.20 -10.86
CA PRO A 125 -13.96 9.52 -10.02
C PRO A 125 -15.19 8.65 -10.32
N LEU A 126 -15.32 8.14 -11.55
CA LEU A 126 -16.45 7.29 -11.96
C LEU A 126 -16.10 5.82 -11.67
N THR A 127 -16.49 5.37 -10.49
CA THR A 127 -16.22 4.00 -10.03
C THR A 127 -17.41 3.40 -9.30
N MET A 128 -17.55 2.09 -9.40
CA MET A 128 -18.54 1.35 -8.62
C MET A 128 -18.17 1.39 -7.14
N PRO A 129 -19.08 1.80 -6.24
CA PRO A 129 -18.86 1.75 -4.81
C PRO A 129 -18.46 0.36 -4.33
N LEU A 130 -17.65 0.29 -3.25
CA LEU A 130 -17.22 -0.95 -2.59
C LEU A 130 -16.34 -1.89 -3.44
N THR A 131 -15.83 -1.43 -4.58
CA THR A 131 -14.90 -2.20 -5.41
C THR A 131 -13.55 -1.49 -5.50
N GLN A 132 -12.46 -2.25 -5.62
CA GLN A 132 -11.11 -1.67 -5.80
C GLN A 132 -10.81 -1.44 -7.29
N HIS A 133 -10.80 -2.47 -8.10
CA HIS A 133 -10.46 -2.40 -9.52
C HIS A 133 -11.32 -3.29 -10.42
N THR A 134 -11.88 -4.38 -9.88
CA THR A 134 -12.64 -5.38 -10.62
C THR A 134 -14.00 -5.62 -9.97
N MET A 135 -15.03 -5.75 -10.76
CA MET A 135 -16.36 -6.10 -10.28
C MET A 135 -16.41 -7.58 -9.89
N PRO A 136 -16.86 -7.92 -8.67
CA PRO A 136 -17.05 -9.31 -8.29
C PRO A 136 -18.07 -9.98 -9.22
N LEU A 137 -17.94 -11.28 -9.44
CA LEU A 137 -18.78 -12.16 -10.26
C LEU A 137 -18.61 -12.03 -11.78
N VAL A 138 -18.34 -10.85 -12.33
CA VAL A 138 -18.26 -10.63 -13.79
C VAL A 138 -16.84 -10.33 -14.29
N ASN A 139 -15.89 -10.15 -13.39
CA ASN A 139 -14.46 -9.92 -13.66
C ASN A 139 -14.17 -8.82 -14.68
N VAL A 140 -14.97 -7.75 -14.71
CA VAL A 140 -14.75 -6.57 -15.54
C VAL A 140 -14.26 -5.39 -14.71
N LYS A 141 -13.64 -4.39 -15.35
CA LYS A 141 -13.20 -3.15 -14.66
C LYS A 141 -14.38 -2.50 -13.92
N SER A 142 -14.19 -2.13 -12.67
CA SER A 142 -15.20 -1.48 -11.83
C SER A 142 -15.16 0.05 -11.90
N TYR A 143 -14.34 0.62 -12.76
CA TYR A 143 -14.14 2.06 -12.93
C TYR A 143 -14.03 2.44 -14.40
N VAL A 144 -14.33 3.71 -14.70
CA VAL A 144 -14.13 4.31 -16.01
C VAL A 144 -12.86 5.14 -15.98
N GLU A 145 -12.00 5.00 -17.01
CA GLU A 145 -10.71 5.68 -17.05
C GLU A 145 -10.84 7.19 -17.38
N TRP A 146 -11.96 7.61 -17.92
CA TRP A 146 -12.26 9.01 -18.22
C TRP A 146 -13.47 9.50 -17.41
N PRO A 147 -13.42 10.68 -16.77
CA PRO A 147 -12.27 11.57 -16.69
C PRO A 147 -11.16 11.01 -15.78
N HIS A 148 -9.89 11.30 -16.13
CA HIS A 148 -8.73 11.01 -15.31
C HIS A 148 -8.18 12.33 -14.75
N TRP A 149 -8.10 12.44 -13.43
CA TRP A 149 -7.62 13.66 -12.76
C TRP A 149 -6.20 13.48 -12.25
N ASP A 150 -5.43 14.56 -12.30
CA ASP A 150 -4.10 14.60 -11.71
C ASP A 150 -4.15 14.38 -10.20
N TYR A 151 -3.06 13.83 -9.67
CA TYR A 151 -2.92 13.65 -8.23
C TYR A 151 -3.11 14.96 -7.47
N ARG A 152 -4.01 14.93 -6.50
CA ARG A 152 -4.22 16.00 -5.53
C ARG A 152 -4.65 15.42 -4.19
N ARG A 153 -4.04 15.93 -3.14
CA ARG A 153 -4.36 15.56 -1.75
C ARG A 153 -4.99 16.75 -1.04
N VAL A 154 -6.09 16.50 -0.33
CA VAL A 154 -6.73 17.46 0.56
C VAL A 154 -5.91 17.56 1.85
N LYS A 155 -5.87 18.74 2.46
CA LYS A 155 -5.15 18.93 3.72
C LYS A 155 -5.71 18.01 4.81
N GLY A 156 -4.83 17.21 5.41
CA GLY A 156 -5.12 16.33 6.54
C GLY A 156 -4.82 16.94 7.90
N LEU A 157 -4.94 16.11 8.93
CA LEU A 157 -4.60 16.50 10.31
C LEU A 157 -3.10 16.50 10.57
N GLY A 158 -2.31 15.81 9.74
CA GLY A 158 -0.87 15.72 9.87
C GLY A 158 -0.23 15.01 8.69
N ASN A 159 1.07 14.73 8.81
CA ASN A 159 1.86 14.00 7.82
C ASN A 159 2.23 12.61 8.35
N VAL A 160 2.66 11.72 7.47
CA VAL A 160 3.25 10.43 7.84
C VAL A 160 4.45 10.68 8.75
N LYS A 161 4.49 9.98 9.88
CA LYS A 161 5.57 10.05 10.87
C LYS A 161 6.41 8.78 10.83
N LEU A 162 7.63 8.92 11.33
CA LEU A 162 8.50 7.76 11.53
C LEU A 162 7.85 6.75 12.47
N ASN A 163 7.92 5.48 12.09
CA ASN A 163 7.30 4.32 12.74
C ASN A 163 5.75 4.26 12.66
N ASP A 164 5.07 5.18 11.98
CA ASP A 164 3.65 4.99 11.67
C ASP A 164 3.44 3.71 10.84
N ILE A 165 2.40 2.95 11.15
CA ILE A 165 1.87 1.94 10.23
C ILE A 165 1.00 2.68 9.20
N VAL A 166 1.23 2.41 7.92
CA VAL A 166 0.63 3.16 6.80
C VAL A 166 0.00 2.21 5.81
N VAL A 167 -1.24 2.51 5.41
CA VAL A 167 -1.88 1.88 4.25
C VAL A 167 -1.57 2.71 3.01
N PHE A 168 -1.12 2.04 1.95
CA PHE A 168 -0.76 2.66 0.68
C PHE A 168 -1.07 1.73 -0.50
N ASN A 169 -1.21 2.28 -1.69
CA ASN A 169 -1.32 1.48 -2.90
C ASN A 169 0.05 0.93 -3.28
N PHE A 170 0.09 -0.30 -3.74
CA PHE A 170 1.32 -1.00 -4.11
C PHE A 170 2.08 -0.23 -5.19
N PRO A 171 3.39 0.06 -4.99
CA PRO A 171 4.18 0.82 -5.92
C PRO A 171 4.73 -0.06 -7.07
N ALA A 172 3.84 -0.79 -7.74
CA ALA A 172 4.17 -1.70 -8.84
C ALA A 172 4.71 -1.01 -10.09
N GLY A 173 4.83 0.31 -10.07
CA GLY A 173 5.18 1.07 -11.25
C GLY A 173 3.95 1.37 -12.11
N ASP A 174 4.15 1.44 -13.42
CA ASP A 174 3.10 1.75 -14.41
C ASP A 174 2.45 0.53 -15.03
N THR A 175 3.02 -0.65 -14.83
CA THR A 175 2.70 -1.86 -15.58
C THR A 175 2.39 -3.03 -14.65
N LEU A 176 1.42 -3.85 -15.01
CA LEU A 176 1.12 -5.13 -14.39
C LEU A 176 0.54 -6.11 -15.41
N VAL A 177 0.60 -7.39 -15.12
CA VAL A 177 -0.06 -8.43 -15.90
C VAL A 177 -1.49 -8.68 -15.37
N ASN A 178 -2.43 -8.98 -16.26
CA ASN A 178 -3.86 -9.07 -15.90
C ASN A 178 -4.27 -10.44 -15.34
N GLU A 179 -3.35 -11.38 -15.24
CA GLU A 179 -3.61 -12.67 -14.59
C GLU A 179 -3.69 -12.50 -13.07
N GLU A 180 -4.73 -13.04 -12.42
CA GLU A 180 -5.05 -12.79 -11.00
C GLU A 180 -3.88 -13.14 -10.06
N ARG A 181 -3.19 -14.23 -10.30
CA ARG A 181 -2.05 -14.70 -9.46
C ARG A 181 -0.84 -13.77 -9.47
N TYR A 182 -0.73 -12.85 -10.46
CA TYR A 182 0.39 -11.93 -10.59
C TYR A 182 0.04 -10.47 -10.32
N GLN A 183 -1.22 -10.15 -10.01
CA GLN A 183 -1.66 -8.75 -9.84
C GLN A 183 -1.03 -8.04 -8.63
N ALA A 184 -0.57 -8.81 -7.64
CA ALA A 184 0.14 -8.32 -6.46
C ALA A 184 1.67 -8.41 -6.57
N CYS A 185 2.20 -8.82 -7.74
CA CYS A 185 3.64 -8.89 -8.02
C CYS A 185 4.16 -7.57 -8.59
N ASP A 186 5.43 -7.26 -8.32
CA ASP A 186 6.12 -6.21 -9.05
C ASP A 186 6.51 -6.72 -10.44
N TYR A 187 5.86 -6.19 -11.48
CA TYR A 187 6.09 -6.60 -12.87
C TYR A 187 7.56 -6.61 -13.28
N TYR A 188 8.30 -5.58 -12.89
CA TYR A 188 9.72 -5.48 -13.23
C TYR A 188 10.56 -6.42 -12.40
N HIS A 189 10.41 -6.36 -11.07
CA HIS A 189 11.24 -7.08 -10.13
C HIS A 189 10.96 -8.60 -10.13
N ASP A 190 9.68 -8.97 -10.10
CA ASP A 190 9.31 -10.38 -9.87
C ASP A 190 9.14 -11.17 -11.17
N LEU A 191 8.99 -10.50 -12.32
CA LEU A 191 8.76 -11.16 -13.60
C LEU A 191 9.83 -10.79 -14.64
N VAL A 192 9.93 -9.51 -15.03
CA VAL A 192 10.74 -9.12 -16.20
C VAL A 192 12.22 -9.40 -16.01
N TYR A 193 12.81 -8.95 -14.90
CA TYR A 193 14.23 -9.14 -14.65
C TYR A 193 14.62 -10.62 -14.47
N PRO A 194 13.94 -11.42 -13.64
CA PRO A 194 14.27 -12.83 -13.48
C PRO A 194 14.18 -13.64 -14.79
N PHE A 195 13.12 -13.46 -15.57
CA PHE A 195 13.01 -14.14 -16.85
C PHE A 195 14.04 -13.65 -17.87
N GLY A 196 14.30 -12.34 -17.90
CA GLY A 196 15.32 -11.79 -18.78
C GLY A 196 16.72 -12.33 -18.47
N GLU A 197 17.11 -12.39 -17.21
CA GLU A 197 18.39 -12.96 -16.77
C GLU A 197 18.48 -14.45 -17.10
N GLN A 198 17.45 -15.22 -16.77
CA GLN A 198 17.40 -16.66 -17.07
C GLN A 198 17.57 -16.96 -18.56
N ILE A 199 16.89 -16.20 -19.42
CA ILE A 199 16.97 -16.42 -20.89
C ILE A 199 18.36 -16.00 -21.40
N LEU A 200 18.94 -14.91 -20.92
CA LEU A 200 20.30 -14.52 -21.31
C LEU A 200 21.34 -15.55 -20.85
N GLU A 201 21.17 -16.12 -19.65
CA GLU A 201 22.04 -17.20 -19.16
C GLU A 201 21.94 -18.46 -20.04
N GLN A 202 20.74 -18.91 -20.36
CA GLN A 202 20.49 -20.06 -21.25
C GLN A 202 21.10 -19.86 -22.63
N ASN A 203 21.17 -18.62 -23.12
CA ASN A 203 21.77 -18.31 -24.43
C ASN A 203 23.27 -17.98 -24.35
N GLY A 204 23.93 -18.11 -23.20
CA GLY A 204 25.35 -17.79 -23.01
C GLY A 204 25.65 -16.28 -23.12
N LEU A 205 24.68 -15.42 -22.94
CA LEU A 205 24.79 -13.95 -23.02
C LEU A 205 24.83 -13.26 -21.65
N ALA A 206 24.74 -14.06 -20.57
CA ALA A 206 24.86 -13.53 -19.20
C ALA A 206 26.22 -12.89 -18.98
N LYS A 207 26.24 -11.75 -18.23
CA LYS A 207 27.46 -11.02 -17.93
C LYS A 207 27.70 -10.96 -16.45
N ASP A 208 28.95 -11.01 -16.03
CA ASP A 208 29.33 -10.73 -14.65
C ASP A 208 29.21 -9.22 -14.39
N VAL A 209 28.11 -8.84 -13.72
CA VAL A 209 27.74 -7.46 -13.42
C VAL A 209 28.81 -6.73 -12.60
N ALA A 210 29.59 -7.48 -11.77
CA ALA A 210 30.63 -6.93 -10.91
C ALA A 210 31.76 -6.24 -11.70
N HIS A 211 32.04 -6.72 -12.90
CA HIS A 211 33.14 -6.22 -13.74
C HIS A 211 32.69 -5.22 -14.81
N LEU A 212 31.38 -4.87 -14.88
CA LEU A 212 30.87 -3.91 -15.85
C LEU A 212 31.05 -2.46 -15.39
N THR A 213 31.45 -1.58 -16.31
CA THR A 213 31.36 -0.15 -16.09
C THR A 213 29.89 0.28 -15.92
N PRO A 214 29.58 1.44 -15.30
CA PRO A 214 28.20 1.89 -15.11
C PRO A 214 27.38 1.92 -16.41
N LEU A 215 27.96 2.37 -17.52
CA LEU A 215 27.29 2.39 -18.82
C LEU A 215 27.06 0.98 -19.39
N GLN A 216 28.04 0.08 -19.27
CA GLN A 216 27.90 -1.30 -19.73
C GLN A 216 26.83 -2.02 -18.90
N ARG A 217 26.78 -1.80 -17.59
CA ARG A 217 25.77 -2.35 -16.68
C ARG A 217 24.38 -1.83 -17.06
N TYR A 218 24.21 -0.53 -17.27
CA TYR A 218 22.95 0.05 -17.72
C TYR A 218 22.46 -0.62 -19.02
N ARG A 219 23.35 -0.76 -20.03
CA ARG A 219 23.02 -1.43 -21.30
C ARG A 219 22.68 -2.91 -21.15
N TYR A 220 23.38 -3.59 -20.27
CA TYR A 220 23.09 -4.99 -19.99
C TYR A 220 21.68 -5.14 -19.38
N PHE A 221 21.32 -4.33 -18.40
CA PHE A 221 19.98 -4.39 -17.81
C PHE A 221 18.88 -3.89 -18.75
N GLU A 222 19.15 -2.96 -19.67
CA GLU A 222 18.20 -2.68 -20.76
C GLU A 222 17.94 -3.93 -21.61
N GLN A 223 18.97 -4.72 -21.89
CA GLN A 223 18.82 -5.98 -22.63
C GLN A 223 18.05 -7.02 -21.81
N VAL A 224 18.37 -7.20 -20.52
CA VAL A 224 17.63 -8.07 -19.60
C VAL A 224 16.15 -7.69 -19.60
N TYR A 225 15.85 -6.41 -19.42
CA TYR A 225 14.49 -5.89 -19.43
C TYR A 225 13.76 -6.20 -20.75
N ALA A 226 14.37 -5.88 -21.88
CA ALA A 226 13.76 -6.10 -23.19
C ALA A 226 13.50 -7.59 -23.46
N THR A 227 14.42 -8.47 -23.06
CA THR A 227 14.31 -9.93 -23.22
C THR A 227 13.19 -10.48 -22.34
N GLY A 228 13.14 -10.13 -21.05
CA GLY A 228 12.12 -10.61 -20.14
C GLY A 228 10.71 -10.08 -20.49
N ARG A 229 10.63 -8.82 -20.89
CA ARG A 229 9.37 -8.24 -21.36
C ARG A 229 8.85 -8.97 -22.61
N HIS A 230 9.70 -9.19 -23.59
CA HIS A 230 9.33 -9.92 -24.81
C HIS A 230 8.83 -11.34 -24.49
N TYR A 231 9.49 -12.02 -23.54
CA TYR A 231 9.05 -13.35 -23.09
C TYR A 231 7.65 -13.33 -22.50
N ILE A 232 7.37 -12.41 -21.57
CA ILE A 232 6.05 -12.29 -20.94
C ILE A 232 4.97 -11.95 -21.99
N GLU A 233 5.27 -10.99 -22.89
CA GLU A 233 4.36 -10.60 -23.99
C GLU A 233 4.09 -11.75 -24.97
N SER A 234 5.00 -12.69 -25.12
CA SER A 234 4.84 -13.86 -26.00
C SER A 234 3.95 -14.96 -25.41
N MET A 235 3.60 -14.88 -24.11
CA MET A 235 2.82 -15.89 -23.39
C MET A 235 1.52 -15.35 -22.79
N PRO A 236 0.60 -14.80 -23.60
CA PRO A 236 -0.64 -14.19 -23.09
C PRO A 236 -1.57 -15.19 -22.42
N GLY A 237 -1.46 -16.49 -22.72
CA GLY A 237 -2.22 -17.55 -22.06
C GLY A 237 -1.81 -17.77 -20.59
N GLU A 238 -0.60 -17.38 -20.20
CA GLU A 238 -0.09 -17.53 -18.85
C GLU A 238 -0.16 -16.22 -18.04
N TYR A 239 0.19 -15.10 -18.67
CA TYR A 239 0.28 -13.80 -17.99
C TYR A 239 -0.94 -12.90 -18.25
N GLY A 240 -1.80 -13.24 -19.24
CA GLY A 240 -2.85 -12.36 -19.69
C GLY A 240 -2.32 -11.11 -20.40
N ASP A 241 -3.16 -10.09 -20.48
CA ASP A 241 -2.79 -8.81 -21.09
C ASP A 241 -1.89 -8.00 -20.15
N ILE A 242 -0.94 -7.27 -20.72
CA ILE A 242 -0.16 -6.27 -20.00
C ILE A 242 -0.98 -4.99 -19.94
N ILE A 243 -1.31 -4.59 -18.72
CA ILE A 243 -2.18 -3.44 -18.47
C ILE A 243 -1.52 -2.42 -17.54
N SER A 244 -2.06 -1.21 -17.52
CA SER A 244 -1.76 -0.19 -16.52
C SER A 244 -3.00 0.06 -15.65
N ARG A 245 -2.77 0.31 -14.36
CA ARG A 245 -3.83 0.74 -13.43
C ARG A 245 -3.50 2.11 -12.84
N PRO A 246 -4.47 3.03 -12.79
CA PRO A 246 -4.33 4.25 -12.01
C PRO A 246 -3.93 3.95 -10.57
N THR A 247 -3.16 4.84 -9.95
CA THR A 247 -2.60 4.62 -8.60
C THR A 247 -3.67 4.28 -7.57
N ASP A 248 -4.84 4.93 -7.64
CA ASP A 248 -5.95 4.71 -6.71
C ASP A 248 -6.71 3.37 -6.94
N ARG A 249 -6.34 2.62 -8.00
CA ARG A 249 -6.92 1.30 -8.36
C ARG A 249 -5.97 0.13 -8.15
N ARG A 250 -4.75 0.38 -7.65
CA ARG A 250 -3.76 -0.67 -7.34
C ARG A 250 -4.08 -1.33 -6.01
N GLU A 251 -3.49 -2.50 -5.79
CA GLU A 251 -3.61 -3.25 -4.54
C GLU A 251 -3.20 -2.41 -3.32
N ASN A 252 -3.88 -2.64 -2.19
CA ASN A 252 -3.58 -1.95 -0.95
C ASN A 252 -2.61 -2.77 -0.12
N TYR A 253 -1.51 -2.14 0.27
CA TYR A 253 -0.49 -2.69 1.15
C TYR A 253 -0.47 -1.95 2.48
N VAL A 254 0.00 -2.64 3.51
CA VAL A 254 0.23 -2.04 4.83
C VAL A 254 1.64 -2.39 5.30
N LYS A 255 2.42 -1.38 5.66
CA LYS A 255 3.79 -1.49 6.19
C LYS A 255 4.06 -0.38 7.19
N ARG A 256 5.18 -0.50 7.88
CA ARG A 256 5.69 0.54 8.77
C ARG A 256 6.58 1.51 8.00
N CYS A 257 6.37 2.82 8.20
CA CYS A 257 7.24 3.86 7.67
C CYS A 257 8.52 3.92 8.51
N VAL A 258 9.63 3.45 7.94
CA VAL A 258 10.94 3.45 8.62
C VAL A 258 11.91 4.49 8.08
N GLY A 259 11.50 5.25 7.06
CA GLY A 259 12.27 6.36 6.52
C GLY A 259 11.39 7.43 5.91
N LEU A 260 11.68 8.69 6.22
CA LEU A 260 10.94 9.88 5.80
C LEU A 260 11.66 10.61 4.65
N PRO A 261 10.95 11.45 3.87
CA PRO A 261 11.56 12.26 2.81
C PRO A 261 12.76 13.06 3.32
N GLY A 262 13.85 13.06 2.54
CA GLY A 262 15.09 13.78 2.84
C GLY A 262 16.05 13.08 3.80
N GLN A 263 15.68 11.94 4.37
CA GLN A 263 16.56 11.16 5.22
C GLN A 263 17.44 10.21 4.40
N THR A 264 18.65 9.95 4.92
CA THR A 264 19.49 8.87 4.41
C THR A 264 19.29 7.64 5.30
N LEU A 265 18.80 6.56 4.71
CA LEU A 265 18.57 5.29 5.38
C LEU A 265 19.73 4.33 5.12
N GLN A 266 20.15 3.64 6.15
CA GLN A 266 21.10 2.54 6.07
C GLN A 266 20.73 1.45 7.07
N ILE A 267 20.82 0.19 6.67
CA ILE A 267 20.67 -0.95 7.59
C ILE A 267 22.06 -1.54 7.82
N LYS A 268 22.47 -1.64 9.08
CA LYS A 268 23.74 -2.29 9.49
C LYS A 268 23.42 -3.35 10.54
N ASN A 269 23.75 -4.59 10.22
CA ASN A 269 23.48 -5.73 11.10
C ASN A 269 22.03 -5.71 11.63
N ARG A 270 21.05 -5.51 10.71
CA ARG A 270 19.60 -5.45 10.94
C ARG A 270 19.10 -4.16 11.63
N ILE A 271 19.97 -3.30 12.12
CA ILE A 271 19.56 -2.03 12.74
C ILE A 271 19.41 -0.97 11.67
N VAL A 272 18.25 -0.34 11.62
CA VAL A 272 17.98 0.79 10.73
C VAL A 272 18.62 2.05 11.28
N TYR A 273 19.45 2.71 10.48
CA TYR A 273 20.05 4.01 10.76
C TYR A 273 19.41 5.06 9.86
N LEU A 274 19.07 6.21 10.43
CA LEU A 274 18.57 7.39 9.72
C LEU A 274 19.53 8.55 9.96
N ASN A 275 20.07 9.11 8.87
CA ASN A 275 21.09 10.15 8.94
C ASN A 275 22.25 9.79 9.88
N GLY A 276 22.68 8.51 9.85
CA GLY A 276 23.77 8.00 10.66
C GLY A 276 23.42 7.67 12.13
N ARG A 277 22.18 7.89 12.57
CA ARG A 277 21.71 7.58 13.93
C ARG A 277 20.81 6.36 13.93
N PRO A 278 20.93 5.43 14.89
CA PRO A 278 20.05 4.28 14.97
C PRO A 278 18.60 4.69 15.24
N ASN A 279 17.67 4.14 14.47
CA ASN A 279 16.24 4.29 14.72
C ASN A 279 15.83 3.37 15.88
N LYS A 280 15.01 3.87 16.80
CA LYS A 280 14.37 3.03 17.81
C LYS A 280 13.25 2.23 17.15
N GLU A 281 13.49 0.95 16.95
CA GLU A 281 12.48 0.05 16.41
C GLU A 281 11.41 -0.32 17.45
N PRO A 282 10.16 -0.61 17.01
CA PRO A 282 9.15 -1.20 17.88
C PRO A 282 9.58 -2.57 18.42
N ASP A 283 9.08 -2.93 19.60
CA ASP A 283 9.43 -4.19 20.27
C ASP A 283 8.94 -5.43 19.52
N ASN A 284 7.89 -5.26 18.69
CA ASN A 284 7.28 -6.31 17.88
C ASN A 284 8.05 -6.66 16.59
N VAL A 285 9.10 -5.92 16.26
CA VAL A 285 9.98 -6.28 15.13
C VAL A 285 10.61 -7.63 15.38
N GLN A 286 10.49 -8.51 14.37
CA GLN A 286 11.04 -9.86 14.45
C GLN A 286 11.96 -10.19 13.29
N TYR A 287 12.92 -11.08 13.60
CA TYR A 287 13.89 -11.65 12.66
C TYR A 287 13.85 -13.17 12.75
N THR A 288 14.28 -13.84 11.72
CA THR A 288 14.29 -15.30 11.67
C THR A 288 15.61 -15.86 12.21
N TYR A 289 15.52 -16.84 13.07
CA TYR A 289 16.67 -17.49 13.70
C TYR A 289 16.70 -18.99 13.40
N LYS A 290 17.87 -19.53 13.12
CA LYS A 290 18.12 -20.97 13.16
C LYS A 290 18.28 -21.36 14.62
N MET A 291 17.48 -22.32 15.08
CA MET A 291 17.51 -22.77 16.46
C MET A 291 17.61 -24.28 16.55
N LYS A 292 18.32 -24.78 17.56
CA LYS A 292 18.36 -26.21 17.92
C LYS A 292 17.98 -26.35 19.36
N LEU A 293 16.94 -27.13 19.63
CA LEU A 293 16.48 -27.43 20.99
C LEU A 293 17.13 -28.71 21.50
N ARG A 294 17.13 -28.86 22.84
CA ARG A 294 17.54 -30.10 23.56
C ARG A 294 16.36 -31.01 23.85
N GLY A 295 15.13 -30.56 23.69
CA GLY A 295 13.88 -31.25 23.92
C GLY A 295 12.74 -30.55 23.20
N GLU A 296 11.51 -30.88 23.59
CA GLU A 296 10.31 -30.23 23.05
C GLU A 296 10.19 -28.78 23.56
N PHE A 297 9.55 -27.93 22.76
CA PHE A 297 9.29 -26.55 23.11
C PHE A 297 8.12 -26.47 24.11
N PRO A 298 8.30 -25.92 25.34
CA PRO A 298 7.20 -25.82 26.32
C PRO A 298 6.12 -24.84 25.82
N VAL A 299 4.86 -25.27 25.86
CA VAL A 299 3.71 -24.46 25.40
C VAL A 299 3.58 -23.17 26.21
N ASP A 300 3.68 -23.27 27.55
CA ASP A 300 3.60 -22.08 28.44
C ASP A 300 4.66 -21.03 28.11
N LEU A 301 5.88 -21.47 27.75
CA LEU A 301 6.96 -20.57 27.36
C LEU A 301 6.70 -19.94 25.97
N ALA A 302 6.07 -20.69 25.06
CA ALA A 302 5.69 -20.15 23.77
C ALA A 302 4.67 -19.00 23.94
N ASP A 303 3.65 -19.19 24.76
CA ASP A 303 2.64 -18.19 25.08
C ASP A 303 3.26 -16.94 25.74
N GLU A 304 4.15 -17.13 26.73
CA GLU A 304 4.85 -16.02 27.40
C GLU A 304 5.70 -15.19 26.43
N LEU A 305 6.34 -15.84 25.48
CA LEU A 305 7.20 -15.19 24.47
C LEU A 305 6.43 -14.72 23.24
N GLY A 306 5.11 -14.98 23.18
CA GLY A 306 4.25 -14.64 22.05
C GLY A 306 4.61 -15.41 20.78
N ILE A 307 5.14 -16.62 20.91
CA ILE A 307 5.44 -17.53 19.80
C ILE A 307 4.16 -18.26 19.45
N THR A 308 3.74 -18.18 18.19
CA THR A 308 2.47 -18.78 17.73
C THR A 308 2.65 -20.25 17.36
N ASN A 309 1.54 -20.97 17.25
CA ASN A 309 1.56 -22.35 16.75
C ASN A 309 2.11 -22.44 15.33
N GLU A 310 1.86 -21.42 14.48
CA GLU A 310 2.41 -21.34 13.13
C GLU A 310 3.95 -21.19 13.18
N ASP A 311 4.47 -20.35 14.10
CA ASP A 311 5.91 -20.20 14.32
C ASP A 311 6.55 -21.54 14.72
N LEU A 312 5.88 -22.31 15.60
CA LEU A 312 6.34 -23.63 16.06
C LEU A 312 6.25 -24.69 14.95
N LEU A 313 5.20 -24.67 14.14
CA LEU A 313 5.10 -25.54 12.96
C LEU A 313 6.22 -25.26 11.96
N THR A 314 6.49 -23.99 11.67
CA THR A 314 7.60 -23.58 10.81
C THR A 314 8.94 -24.06 11.39
N TYR A 315 9.13 -23.91 12.70
CA TYR A 315 10.33 -24.40 13.39
C TYR A 315 10.50 -25.93 13.26
N ASN A 316 9.44 -26.69 13.48
CA ASN A 316 9.48 -28.14 13.39
C ASN A 316 9.80 -28.66 11.98
N GLN A 317 9.40 -27.91 10.94
CA GLN A 317 9.68 -28.26 9.56
C GLN A 317 11.08 -27.87 9.08
N SER A 318 11.60 -26.74 9.55
CA SER A 318 12.78 -26.10 8.98
C SER A 318 13.93 -25.85 9.97
N GLY A 319 13.71 -25.98 11.26
CA GLY A 319 14.63 -25.56 12.31
C GLY A 319 14.80 -24.04 12.42
N VAL A 320 13.90 -23.27 11.76
CA VAL A 320 13.94 -21.81 11.66
C VAL A 320 12.71 -21.22 12.31
N ILE A 321 12.87 -20.18 13.16
CA ILE A 321 11.80 -19.56 13.90
C ILE A 321 11.89 -18.03 13.83
N PRO A 322 10.78 -17.31 13.56
CA PRO A 322 10.73 -15.86 13.70
C PRO A 322 10.60 -15.47 15.18
N LEU A 323 11.47 -14.57 15.66
CA LEU A 323 11.49 -14.14 17.05
C LEU A 323 11.63 -12.63 17.15
N THR A 324 10.89 -12.05 18.09
CA THR A 324 11.15 -10.69 18.57
C THR A 324 12.46 -10.65 19.37
N ARG A 325 13.00 -9.45 19.57
CA ARG A 325 14.21 -9.28 20.37
C ARG A 325 14.04 -9.85 21.79
N LYS A 326 12.87 -9.64 22.42
CA LYS A 326 12.54 -10.17 23.75
C LYS A 326 12.62 -11.70 23.76
N ALA A 327 11.92 -12.34 22.82
CA ALA A 327 11.89 -13.81 22.71
C ALA A 327 13.28 -14.38 22.42
N TYR A 328 14.05 -13.78 21.51
CA TYR A 328 15.42 -14.18 21.22
C TYR A 328 16.32 -14.14 22.46
N LEU A 329 16.28 -13.04 23.22
CA LEU A 329 17.13 -12.90 24.42
C LEU A 329 16.77 -13.91 25.50
N ALA A 330 15.46 -14.15 25.73
CA ALA A 330 14.97 -15.13 26.69
C ALA A 330 15.41 -16.55 26.31
N LEU A 331 15.22 -16.94 25.04
CA LEU A 331 15.64 -18.26 24.54
C LEU A 331 17.16 -18.44 24.55
N LYS A 332 17.93 -17.41 24.18
CA LYS A 332 19.39 -17.45 24.23
C LYS A 332 19.93 -17.64 25.64
N ALA A 333 19.26 -17.09 26.65
CA ALA A 333 19.61 -17.27 28.06
C ALA A 333 19.24 -18.67 28.57
N ASN A 334 18.23 -19.32 28.03
CA ASN A 334 17.75 -20.65 28.47
C ASN A 334 18.61 -21.79 27.88
N LYS A 335 19.79 -22.02 28.49
CA LYS A 335 20.76 -23.05 28.05
C LYS A 335 20.26 -24.48 28.26
N ASN A 336 19.29 -24.70 29.14
CA ASN A 336 18.72 -26.01 29.39
C ASN A 336 17.83 -26.47 28.22
N LEU A 337 17.09 -25.51 27.61
CA LEU A 337 16.19 -25.76 26.48
C LEU A 337 16.90 -25.61 25.13
N VAL A 338 17.72 -24.56 24.95
CA VAL A 338 18.29 -24.17 23.68
C VAL A 338 19.74 -24.60 23.59
N ALA A 339 20.05 -25.52 22.69
CA ALA A 339 21.43 -25.98 22.40
C ALA A 339 22.21 -24.92 21.61
N SER A 340 21.57 -24.34 20.59
CA SER A 340 22.15 -23.26 19.79
C SER A 340 21.05 -22.38 19.22
N ILE A 341 21.34 -21.08 19.08
CA ILE A 341 20.48 -20.11 18.40
C ILE A 341 21.36 -19.07 17.70
N SER A 342 21.15 -18.90 16.42
CA SER A 342 21.86 -17.91 15.58
C SER A 342 20.89 -17.27 14.60
N ILE A 343 21.23 -16.05 14.16
CA ILE A 343 20.45 -15.39 13.13
C ILE A 343 20.46 -16.23 11.83
N ASN A 344 19.32 -16.34 11.17
CA ASN A 344 19.26 -16.90 9.82
C ASN A 344 19.70 -15.82 8.82
N THR A 345 20.98 -15.74 8.54
CA THR A 345 21.50 -14.85 7.49
C THR A 345 21.13 -15.44 6.15
N ASP A 346 20.28 -14.75 5.44
CA ASP A 346 19.97 -15.08 4.04
C ASP A 346 21.10 -14.56 3.17
N ALA A 347 21.76 -15.48 2.48
CA ALA A 347 22.84 -15.16 1.56
C ALA A 347 22.35 -14.80 0.14
N THR A 348 21.04 -14.67 -0.07
CA THR A 348 20.50 -14.29 -1.37
C THR A 348 20.85 -12.83 -1.66
N TYR A 349 21.81 -12.67 -2.54
CA TYR A 349 22.12 -11.42 -3.22
C TYR A 349 21.32 -11.41 -4.53
N GLY A 350 20.80 -10.27 -4.93
CA GLY A 350 20.27 -10.11 -6.28
C GLY A 350 18.82 -9.65 -6.38
N ASP A 351 17.97 -10.04 -5.44
CA ASP A 351 16.54 -9.69 -5.51
C ASP A 351 16.20 -8.38 -4.77
N LEU A 352 17.20 -7.59 -4.38
CA LEU A 352 16.99 -6.34 -3.65
C LEU A 352 17.03 -5.14 -4.59
N TYR A 353 16.19 -4.16 -4.25
CA TYR A 353 16.20 -2.88 -4.92
C TYR A 353 17.52 -2.10 -4.65
N PRO A 354 18.12 -1.46 -5.65
CA PRO A 354 17.77 -1.52 -7.07
C PRO A 354 18.38 -2.77 -7.73
N ILE A 355 17.57 -3.55 -8.43
CA ILE A 355 17.98 -4.82 -9.03
C ILE A 355 19.05 -4.63 -10.12
N ASN A 356 19.01 -3.48 -10.80
CA ASN A 356 19.91 -3.13 -11.91
C ASN A 356 21.20 -2.41 -11.46
N ALA A 357 21.62 -2.63 -10.20
CA ALA A 357 22.86 -2.09 -9.66
C ALA A 357 23.68 -3.17 -8.98
N ASN A 358 25.01 -3.03 -8.99
CA ASN A 358 25.91 -3.88 -8.23
C ASN A 358 26.19 -3.25 -6.86
N THR A 359 25.28 -3.44 -5.89
CA THR A 359 25.38 -2.82 -4.57
C THR A 359 26.05 -3.71 -3.54
N GLY A 360 26.00 -5.03 -3.70
CA GLY A 360 26.42 -5.99 -2.68
C GLY A 360 25.56 -5.94 -1.39
N TRP A 361 24.39 -5.30 -1.45
CA TRP A 361 23.51 -5.19 -0.28
C TRP A 361 22.81 -6.52 0.03
N THR A 362 22.49 -6.69 1.31
CA THR A 362 21.68 -7.80 1.80
C THR A 362 20.50 -7.25 2.58
N ARG A 363 19.51 -8.09 2.92
CA ARG A 363 18.36 -7.68 3.75
C ARG A 363 18.79 -7.12 5.10
N ASP A 364 19.93 -7.59 5.64
CA ASP A 364 20.48 -7.24 6.95
C ASP A 364 21.52 -6.11 6.92
N ASN A 365 22.09 -5.85 5.73
CA ASN A 365 23.07 -4.79 5.48
C ASN A 365 22.73 -4.10 4.15
N TYR A 366 22.06 -2.96 4.23
CA TYR A 366 21.45 -2.29 3.09
C TYR A 366 21.76 -0.80 3.07
N GLY A 367 21.95 -0.21 1.90
CA GLY A 367 22.25 1.20 1.76
C GLY A 367 23.71 1.56 1.99
N PRO A 368 24.05 2.87 2.14
CA PRO A 368 23.11 3.99 2.37
C PRO A 368 22.30 4.38 1.13
N ILE A 369 21.05 4.78 1.35
CA ILE A 369 20.15 5.28 0.32
C ILE A 369 19.47 6.57 0.80
N TRP A 370 19.52 7.66 -0.02
CA TRP A 370 18.81 8.89 0.30
C TRP A 370 17.37 8.80 -0.21
N ILE A 371 16.42 9.12 0.66
CA ILE A 371 14.98 9.08 0.34
C ILE A 371 14.58 10.40 -0.30
N PRO A 372 14.06 10.39 -1.54
CA PRO A 372 13.74 11.62 -2.25
C PRO A 372 12.71 12.47 -1.50
N GLN A 373 12.92 13.81 -1.59
CA GLN A 373 12.07 14.81 -0.98
C GLN A 373 11.65 15.82 -2.03
N LYS A 374 10.38 16.18 -2.03
CA LYS A 374 9.80 17.20 -2.90
C LYS A 374 10.59 18.51 -2.86
N GLY A 375 10.89 19.04 -4.03
CA GLY A 375 11.66 20.30 -4.19
C GLY A 375 13.16 20.16 -3.94
N LYS A 376 13.68 18.98 -3.58
CA LYS A 376 15.11 18.74 -3.43
C LYS A 376 15.73 18.22 -4.71
N THR A 377 16.95 18.67 -4.97
CA THR A 377 17.71 18.35 -6.17
C THR A 377 18.87 17.42 -5.83
N ILE A 378 19.08 16.40 -6.67
CA ILE A 378 20.26 15.52 -6.61
C ILE A 378 21.07 15.65 -7.89
N ALA A 379 22.38 15.41 -7.80
CA ALA A 379 23.20 15.16 -8.99
C ALA A 379 22.87 13.74 -9.52
N LEU A 380 22.65 13.61 -10.83
CA LEU A 380 22.43 12.35 -11.51
C LEU A 380 23.71 11.84 -12.13
N THR A 381 24.03 10.58 -11.84
CA THR A 381 25.14 9.83 -12.42
C THR A 381 24.64 8.45 -12.84
N LEU A 382 25.37 7.76 -13.71
CA LEU A 382 25.03 6.37 -14.06
C LEU A 382 25.13 5.41 -12.88
N ASP A 383 25.88 5.77 -11.84
CA ASP A 383 25.98 4.92 -10.62
C ASP A 383 24.76 5.05 -9.72
N ASN A 384 24.16 6.24 -9.60
CA ASN A 384 22.98 6.44 -8.76
C ASN A 384 21.66 6.37 -9.54
N LEU A 385 21.71 6.34 -10.86
CA LEU A 385 20.53 6.26 -11.71
C LEU A 385 19.64 5.06 -11.37
N PRO A 386 20.15 3.85 -11.17
CA PRO A 386 19.33 2.69 -10.82
C PRO A 386 18.46 2.91 -9.56
N ILE A 387 18.96 3.72 -8.61
CA ILE A 387 18.22 4.04 -7.37
C ILE A 387 17.05 4.99 -7.65
N TYR A 388 17.16 5.91 -8.60
CA TYR A 388 16.18 6.99 -8.78
C TYR A 388 15.41 6.92 -10.10
N GLU A 389 15.81 6.04 -11.02
CA GLU A 389 15.20 5.93 -12.34
C GLU A 389 13.69 5.71 -12.26
N ARG A 390 13.24 4.77 -11.40
CA ARG A 390 11.83 4.47 -11.21
C ARG A 390 11.04 5.67 -10.68
N CYS A 391 11.61 6.42 -9.75
CA CYS A 391 11.00 7.65 -9.25
C CYS A 391 10.82 8.68 -10.37
N ILE A 392 11.87 8.88 -11.17
CA ILE A 392 11.88 9.90 -12.23
C ILE A 392 10.97 9.51 -13.40
N LYS A 393 11.12 8.28 -13.89
CA LYS A 393 10.44 7.79 -15.08
C LYS A 393 8.98 7.43 -14.81
N VAL A 394 8.74 6.60 -13.81
CA VAL A 394 7.45 5.97 -13.58
C VAL A 394 6.55 6.83 -12.71
N TYR A 395 7.03 7.23 -11.52
CA TYR A 395 6.16 7.96 -10.58
C TYR A 395 6.01 9.43 -10.95
N GLU A 396 7.03 10.04 -11.55
CA GLU A 396 6.96 11.45 -11.97
C GLU A 396 6.75 11.62 -13.47
N GLY A 397 6.58 10.52 -14.23
CA GLY A 397 6.12 10.51 -15.63
C GLY A 397 7.06 11.18 -16.62
N ASN A 398 8.39 11.08 -16.41
CA ASN A 398 9.35 11.66 -17.34
C ASN A 398 9.84 10.62 -18.37
N ASP A 399 10.14 11.07 -19.60
CA ASP A 399 10.89 10.27 -20.57
C ASP A 399 12.38 10.32 -20.21
N LEU A 400 12.91 9.23 -19.62
CA LEU A 400 14.30 9.11 -19.22
C LEU A 400 15.01 8.10 -20.10
N LYS A 401 16.15 8.51 -20.68
CA LYS A 401 17.00 7.69 -21.54
C LYS A 401 18.47 7.96 -21.27
N VAL A 402 19.30 6.98 -21.55
CA VAL A 402 20.78 7.15 -21.59
C VAL A 402 21.24 7.01 -23.02
N ASP A 403 21.96 8.00 -23.54
CA ASP A 403 22.48 7.96 -24.91
C ASP A 403 23.78 7.12 -25.02
N ASN A 404 24.26 6.93 -26.25
CA ASN A 404 25.44 6.11 -26.51
C ASN A 404 26.72 6.66 -25.86
N ALA A 405 26.77 7.94 -25.53
CA ALA A 405 27.89 8.57 -24.84
C ALA A 405 27.76 8.47 -23.30
N GLY A 406 26.71 7.82 -22.78
CA GLY A 406 26.45 7.69 -21.34
C GLY A 406 25.83 8.94 -20.70
N ARG A 407 25.30 9.87 -21.50
CA ARG A 407 24.62 11.07 -20.98
C ARG A 407 23.16 10.72 -20.65
N ILE A 408 22.71 11.14 -19.47
CA ILE A 408 21.33 10.96 -19.04
C ILE A 408 20.47 12.08 -19.67
N LEU A 409 19.41 11.69 -20.36
CA LEU A 409 18.44 12.62 -20.96
C LEU A 409 17.12 12.48 -20.22
N ILE A 410 16.51 13.62 -19.86
CA ILE A 410 15.16 13.68 -19.30
C ILE A 410 14.34 14.60 -20.20
N ASN A 411 13.24 14.07 -20.75
CA ASN A 411 12.36 14.76 -21.69
C ASN A 411 13.16 15.37 -22.88
N GLY A 412 14.11 14.57 -23.41
CA GLY A 412 14.95 14.93 -24.55
C GLY A 412 16.11 15.89 -24.25
N LYS A 413 16.28 16.35 -23.01
CA LYS A 413 17.35 17.26 -22.60
C LYS A 413 18.38 16.57 -21.72
N VAL A 414 19.67 16.85 -21.92
CA VAL A 414 20.75 16.32 -21.06
C VAL A 414 20.55 16.86 -19.64
N ALA A 415 20.44 15.93 -18.69
CA ALA A 415 20.23 16.23 -17.29
C ALA A 415 21.42 15.77 -16.45
N LYS A 416 22.07 16.72 -15.75
CA LYS A 416 23.11 16.43 -14.74
C LYS A 416 22.54 16.39 -13.31
N ASN A 417 21.34 16.94 -13.14
CA ASN A 417 20.65 17.03 -11.86
C ASN A 417 19.17 16.75 -12.08
N TYR A 418 18.49 16.33 -11.00
CA TYR A 418 17.04 16.15 -11.00
C TYR A 418 16.42 16.71 -9.71
N THR A 419 15.31 17.44 -9.85
CA THR A 419 14.53 17.98 -8.73
C THR A 419 13.24 17.17 -8.61
N PHE A 420 13.03 16.50 -7.47
CA PHE A 420 11.86 15.67 -7.25
C PHE A 420 10.59 16.51 -7.05
N ARG A 421 9.48 16.02 -7.62
CA ARG A 421 8.17 16.67 -7.54
C ARG A 421 7.28 16.08 -6.43
N LEU A 422 7.61 14.87 -5.91
CA LEU A 422 6.91 14.16 -4.89
C LEU A 422 7.80 13.91 -3.66
N ASP A 423 7.17 13.74 -2.49
CA ASP A 423 7.80 13.15 -1.32
C ASP A 423 7.77 11.63 -1.43
N TYR A 424 8.82 10.97 -0.92
CA TYR A 424 8.94 9.52 -0.93
C TYR A 424 9.19 8.98 0.47
N TYR A 425 8.75 7.75 0.69
CA TYR A 425 8.86 7.07 1.96
C TYR A 425 9.53 5.71 1.78
N TRP A 426 10.14 5.22 2.87
CA TRP A 426 10.69 3.87 2.93
C TRP A 426 9.86 3.03 3.88
N MET A 427 9.23 1.98 3.37
CA MET A 427 8.26 1.15 4.07
C MET A 427 8.84 -0.23 4.32
N MET A 428 8.79 -0.72 5.56
CA MET A 428 9.23 -2.07 5.89
C MET A 428 8.19 -2.80 6.73
N GLY A 429 8.13 -4.13 6.57
CA GLY A 429 7.34 -4.98 7.46
C GLY A 429 8.05 -5.18 8.80
N ASP A 430 7.27 -5.46 9.87
CA ASP A 430 7.83 -5.77 11.19
C ASP A 430 8.40 -7.19 11.23
N ASN A 431 7.84 -8.10 10.41
CA ASN A 431 8.42 -9.42 10.15
C ASN A 431 9.53 -9.31 9.09
N ARG A 432 10.71 -8.83 9.53
CA ARG A 432 11.80 -8.35 8.68
C ARG A 432 12.28 -9.34 7.62
N HIS A 433 12.33 -10.62 7.93
CA HIS A 433 12.78 -11.66 7.01
C HIS A 433 11.64 -12.33 6.23
N ASN A 434 10.39 -12.00 6.55
CA ASN A 434 9.21 -12.49 5.86
C ASN A 434 8.30 -11.32 5.43
N SER A 435 8.88 -10.35 4.75
CA SER A 435 8.17 -9.18 4.23
C SER A 435 8.75 -8.77 2.89
N ALA A 436 7.92 -8.81 1.85
CA ALA A 436 8.15 -8.03 0.65
C ALA A 436 7.85 -6.56 0.99
N ASP A 437 8.87 -5.69 0.89
CA ASP A 437 8.80 -4.29 1.30
C ASP A 437 9.77 -3.41 0.49
N SER A 438 10.03 -2.17 0.89
CA SER A 438 10.87 -1.24 0.14
C SER A 438 12.27 -1.74 -0.17
N ARG A 439 12.77 -2.73 0.54
CA ARG A 439 14.04 -3.39 0.19
C ARG A 439 13.98 -4.12 -1.15
N TYR A 440 12.78 -4.45 -1.64
CA TYR A 440 12.53 -5.17 -2.89
C TYR A 440 11.96 -4.26 -3.98
N TRP A 441 10.97 -3.42 -3.69
CA TRP A 441 10.34 -2.55 -4.69
C TRP A 441 10.78 -1.08 -4.64
N GLY A 442 11.61 -0.67 -3.65
CA GLY A 442 12.10 0.69 -3.53
C GLY A 442 11.14 1.65 -2.83
N PHE A 443 11.13 2.88 -3.29
CA PHE A 443 10.41 3.99 -2.66
C PHE A 443 8.90 3.93 -2.87
N VAL A 444 8.14 4.41 -1.87
CA VAL A 444 6.70 4.63 -1.96
C VAL A 444 6.45 6.13 -2.08
N PRO A 445 5.93 6.63 -3.19
CA PRO A 445 5.67 8.05 -3.37
C PRO A 445 4.41 8.50 -2.61
N GLU A 446 4.32 9.80 -2.31
CA GLU A 446 3.23 10.38 -1.51
C GLU A 446 1.84 10.16 -2.11
N ASP A 447 1.73 10.11 -3.44
CA ASP A 447 0.47 9.87 -4.14
C ASP A 447 -0.09 8.45 -3.95
N HIS A 448 0.73 7.51 -3.48
CA HIS A 448 0.31 6.15 -3.13
C HIS A 448 -0.23 6.02 -1.69
N ILE A 449 0.06 6.98 -0.80
CA ILE A 449 -0.39 6.94 0.60
C ILE A 449 -1.91 7.03 0.68
N VAL A 450 -2.56 6.04 1.31
CA VAL A 450 -4.02 5.96 1.50
C VAL A 450 -4.43 6.54 2.83
N GLY A 451 -3.87 6.05 3.95
CA GLY A 451 -4.28 6.50 5.27
C GLY A 451 -3.56 5.80 6.42
N LYS A 452 -3.95 6.16 7.63
CA LYS A 452 -3.40 5.63 8.88
C LYS A 452 -4.41 4.67 9.53
N PRO A 453 -4.04 3.41 9.82
CA PRO A 453 -4.84 2.54 10.69
C PRO A 453 -4.94 3.16 12.10
N ILE A 454 -6.15 3.30 12.61
CA ILE A 454 -6.37 3.89 13.94
C ILE A 454 -6.60 2.81 14.97
N PHE A 455 -7.51 1.87 14.70
CA PHE A 455 -7.80 0.75 15.61
C PHE A 455 -8.24 -0.50 14.84
N ILE A 456 -8.14 -1.63 15.52
CA ILE A 456 -8.65 -2.92 15.06
C ILE A 456 -10.11 -3.01 15.54
N TRP A 457 -11.07 -3.04 14.62
CA TRP A 457 -12.48 -3.11 14.99
C TRP A 457 -12.99 -4.56 15.08
N TRP A 458 -12.32 -5.49 14.38
CA TRP A 458 -12.58 -6.93 14.42
C TRP A 458 -11.29 -7.71 14.23
N SER A 459 -11.17 -8.88 14.86
CA SER A 459 -10.02 -9.77 14.70
C SER A 459 -10.47 -11.22 14.79
N HIS A 460 -10.15 -11.98 13.73
CA HIS A 460 -10.49 -13.40 13.63
C HIS A 460 -9.32 -14.18 13.06
N SER A 461 -8.88 -15.24 13.74
CA SER A 461 -7.84 -16.14 13.25
C SER A 461 -8.37 -16.95 12.07
N PRO A 462 -7.66 -16.99 10.93
CA PRO A 462 -8.05 -17.86 9.82
C PRO A 462 -7.92 -19.36 10.17
N ASP A 463 -7.08 -19.69 11.16
CA ASP A 463 -6.77 -21.08 11.55
C ASP A 463 -7.84 -21.70 12.45
N HIS A 464 -8.74 -20.89 13.01
CA HIS A 464 -9.79 -21.35 13.92
C HIS A 464 -11.17 -20.91 13.42
N PRO A 465 -12.05 -21.84 13.02
CA PRO A 465 -13.37 -21.51 12.52
C PRO A 465 -14.33 -21.05 13.64
N GLY A 466 -15.30 -20.20 13.27
CA GLY A 466 -16.39 -19.79 14.15
C GLY A 466 -15.94 -18.93 15.32
N PHE A 467 -16.65 -19.02 16.45
CA PHE A 467 -16.41 -18.15 17.60
C PHE A 467 -15.05 -18.36 18.29
N SER A 468 -14.46 -19.55 18.17
CA SER A 468 -13.14 -19.85 18.76
C SER A 468 -12.00 -19.06 18.11
N GLY A 469 -12.19 -18.61 16.87
CA GLY A 469 -11.20 -17.80 16.16
C GLY A 469 -11.20 -16.31 16.53
N ILE A 470 -12.20 -15.84 17.31
CA ILE A 470 -12.31 -14.42 17.66
C ILE A 470 -11.23 -14.05 18.69
N ARG A 471 -10.39 -13.09 18.33
CA ARG A 471 -9.34 -12.58 19.22
C ARG A 471 -9.88 -11.39 20.03
N TRP A 472 -10.64 -11.66 21.08
CA TRP A 472 -11.32 -10.66 21.91
C TRP A 472 -10.41 -9.56 22.46
N SER A 473 -9.16 -9.89 22.81
CA SER A 473 -8.17 -8.95 23.34
C SER A 473 -7.69 -7.89 22.30
N ARG A 474 -8.02 -8.11 21.03
CA ARG A 474 -7.65 -7.20 19.94
C ARG A 474 -8.77 -6.27 19.51
N LEU A 475 -10.02 -6.52 19.95
CA LEU A 475 -11.15 -5.67 19.59
C LEU A 475 -10.96 -4.25 20.13
N PHE A 476 -11.18 -3.27 19.26
CA PHE A 476 -11.03 -1.83 19.53
C PHE A 476 -9.65 -1.41 20.04
N LYS A 477 -8.62 -2.26 19.84
CA LYS A 477 -7.26 -1.93 20.20
C LYS A 477 -6.69 -0.87 19.25
N PHE A 478 -6.22 0.24 19.80
CA PHE A 478 -5.58 1.30 19.01
C PHE A 478 -4.22 0.82 18.46
N VAL A 479 -3.99 1.06 17.16
CA VAL A 479 -2.78 0.59 16.47
C VAL A 479 -1.53 1.26 17.03
N ASP A 480 -1.59 2.55 17.39
CA ASP A 480 -0.45 3.27 17.97
C ASP A 480 -0.01 2.72 19.35
N ASN A 481 -0.86 1.94 20.02
CA ASN A 481 -0.57 1.27 21.30
C ASN A 481 0.01 -0.14 21.12
N ILE A 482 0.16 -0.62 19.89
CA ILE A 482 0.74 -1.92 19.56
C ILE A 482 2.23 -1.69 19.30
N LYS A 483 3.05 -1.95 20.32
CA LYS A 483 4.50 -1.73 20.27
C LYS A 483 5.24 -3.04 20.40
#